data_edd853f37dd8d88900bf965763c4326d
#
_entry.id   edd853f37dd8d88900bf965763c4326d
#
_cell.length_a   1.000
_cell.length_b   1.000
_cell.length_c   1.000
_cell.angle_alpha   90.00
_cell.angle_beta   90.00
_cell.angle_gamma   90.00
#
_symmetry.space_group_name_H-M   'P 1'
#
loop_
_entity.id
_entity.type
_entity.pdbx_description
1 polymer ?
#
loop_
_entity_poly.entity_id
_entity_poly.type
_entity_poly.pdbx_seq_one_letter_code
_entity_poly.pdbx_strand_id
1 'polypeptide(L)'
;GGSCGCASGAQSPLKSSLKSPTINGVALLGPGEQLHPEELLERAHTELLRQEAVRQGLLADTHPEHAPPLDEAQRQVLEQMVDAAVVTPAPDLAAQERYYAANKLHFITGQALHVRHILFAVTPGVDVHKLAQRAETALLDLSRKDVPTGRFAELARELSNCPSSAEGGELGWIGPHDCAPELANELFYQSDSGWGMGVHPRLVHTRFGFHIVEVLGRRKGTQQPFEAVQDHIAMQMTLQTRATALRQYMRLLIGQAQVQGLDLEGADSPLVQ
;
A
#
# COMPACT_ATOMS: atom_id res chain seq x y z
N GLY A 1 47.70 -8.26 -42.67
CA GLY A 1 46.39 -8.84 -42.46
C GLY A 1 46.37 -9.63 -41.17
N GLY A 2 45.85 -9.04 -40.08
CA GLY A 2 45.66 -9.74 -38.82
C GLY A 2 44.18 -9.72 -38.49
N SER A 3 43.54 -10.88 -38.51
CA SER A 3 42.16 -11.12 -38.13
C SER A 3 42.07 -11.31 -36.62
N CYS A 4 41.45 -10.40 -35.90
CA CYS A 4 41.09 -10.53 -34.48
C CYS A 4 39.72 -11.22 -34.38
N GLY A 5 39.72 -12.51 -34.00
CA GLY A 5 38.52 -13.23 -33.64
C GLY A 5 38.01 -12.84 -32.23
N CYS A 6 36.90 -12.16 -32.13
CA CYS A 6 36.21 -11.97 -30.88
C CYS A 6 35.36 -13.21 -30.56
N ALA A 7 35.83 -14.00 -29.59
CA ALA A 7 35.04 -15.11 -29.05
C ALA A 7 33.85 -14.52 -28.24
N SER A 8 32.66 -14.69 -28.77
CA SER A 8 31.41 -14.47 -28.06
C SER A 8 31.27 -15.54 -26.97
N GLY A 9 31.52 -15.14 -25.73
CA GLY A 9 31.19 -15.94 -24.56
C GLY A 9 29.68 -16.08 -24.45
N ALA A 10 29.16 -17.21 -24.87
CA ALA A 10 27.80 -17.60 -24.52
C ALA A 10 27.71 -17.81 -23.01
N GLN A 11 27.11 -16.88 -22.32
CA GLN A 11 26.68 -17.07 -20.93
C GLN A 11 25.59 -18.13 -20.92
N SER A 12 25.96 -19.33 -20.51
CA SER A 12 24.97 -20.36 -20.17
C SER A 12 23.99 -19.82 -19.13
N PRO A 13 22.68 -20.00 -19.33
CA PRO A 13 21.73 -19.64 -18.28
C PRO A 13 22.03 -20.54 -17.07
N LEU A 14 22.38 -19.92 -15.96
CA LEU A 14 22.41 -20.58 -14.67
C LEU A 14 21.03 -21.23 -14.45
N LYS A 15 20.98 -22.53 -14.57
CA LYS A 15 19.87 -23.37 -14.13
C LYS A 15 19.82 -23.24 -12.60
N SER A 16 19.17 -22.18 -12.10
CA SER A 16 18.66 -22.13 -10.76
C SER A 16 17.67 -23.29 -10.64
N SER A 17 18.03 -24.34 -9.92
CA SER A 17 17.11 -25.38 -9.50
C SER A 17 16.23 -24.82 -8.38
N LEU A 18 15.42 -23.83 -8.68
CA LEU A 18 14.35 -23.40 -7.82
C LEU A 18 13.37 -24.57 -7.76
N LYS A 19 13.29 -25.23 -6.60
CA LYS A 19 12.27 -26.23 -6.34
C LYS A 19 10.91 -25.61 -6.66
N SER A 20 10.08 -26.31 -7.43
CA SER A 20 8.72 -25.87 -7.70
C SER A 20 8.02 -25.51 -6.39
N PRO A 21 7.26 -24.38 -6.33
CA PRO A 21 6.61 -23.97 -5.10
C PRO A 21 5.58 -25.03 -4.66
N THR A 22 5.64 -25.43 -3.37
CA THR A 22 4.75 -26.45 -2.80
C THR A 22 4.21 -26.03 -1.43
N ILE A 23 3.01 -26.52 -1.11
CA ILE A 23 2.40 -26.45 0.23
C ILE A 23 2.14 -27.89 0.72
N ASN A 24 2.81 -28.29 1.79
CA ASN A 24 2.74 -29.65 2.35
C ASN A 24 2.92 -30.76 1.29
N GLY A 25 3.82 -30.53 0.33
CA GLY A 25 4.11 -31.47 -0.75
C GLY A 25 3.22 -31.34 -1.99
N VAL A 26 2.13 -30.58 -1.93
CA VAL A 26 1.26 -30.31 -3.10
C VAL A 26 1.90 -29.18 -3.94
N ALA A 27 2.16 -29.45 -5.22
CA ALA A 27 2.73 -28.47 -6.13
C ALA A 27 1.70 -27.37 -6.47
N LEU A 28 2.13 -26.12 -6.44
CA LEU A 28 1.25 -24.99 -6.80
C LEU A 28 1.15 -24.76 -8.31
N LEU A 29 2.12 -25.26 -9.06
CA LEU A 29 2.18 -25.11 -10.52
C LEU A 29 2.11 -26.47 -11.20
N GLY A 30 1.35 -26.57 -12.26
CA GLY A 30 1.37 -27.70 -13.17
C GLY A 30 2.64 -27.75 -14.02
N PRO A 31 2.88 -28.86 -14.75
CA PRO A 31 4.05 -28.99 -15.63
C PRO A 31 4.10 -27.88 -16.68
N GLY A 32 5.17 -27.07 -16.64
CA GLY A 32 5.36 -25.96 -17.59
C GLY A 32 4.51 -24.72 -17.33
N GLU A 33 3.71 -24.72 -16.29
CA GLU A 33 2.90 -23.56 -15.90
C GLU A 33 3.78 -22.45 -15.29
N GLN A 34 3.48 -21.21 -15.66
CA GLN A 34 4.08 -20.02 -15.07
C GLN A 34 2.95 -19.05 -14.68
N LEU A 35 3.05 -18.50 -13.47
CA LEU A 35 2.12 -17.52 -12.95
C LEU A 35 2.86 -16.23 -12.58
N HIS A 36 2.14 -15.12 -12.59
CA HIS A 36 2.63 -13.92 -11.94
C HIS A 36 2.76 -14.13 -10.42
N PRO A 37 3.69 -13.44 -9.75
CA PRO A 37 3.90 -13.60 -8.30
C PRO A 37 2.61 -13.46 -7.48
N GLU A 38 1.73 -12.52 -7.83
CA GLU A 38 0.44 -12.28 -7.16
C GLU A 38 -0.51 -13.47 -7.31
N GLU A 39 -0.63 -14.02 -8.51
CA GLU A 39 -1.47 -15.20 -8.80
C GLU A 39 -0.94 -16.45 -8.07
N LEU A 40 0.39 -16.58 -7.97
CA LEU A 40 1.01 -17.65 -7.21
C LEU A 40 0.72 -17.56 -5.72
N LEU A 41 0.77 -16.35 -5.15
CA LEU A 41 0.42 -16.10 -3.75
C LEU A 41 -1.06 -16.39 -3.48
N GLU A 42 -1.94 -15.96 -4.36
CA GLU A 42 -3.38 -16.26 -4.27
C GLU A 42 -3.64 -17.77 -4.29
N ARG A 43 -3.00 -18.50 -5.23
CA ARG A 43 -3.10 -19.95 -5.30
C ARG A 43 -2.56 -20.63 -4.03
N ALA A 44 -1.45 -20.13 -3.48
CA ALA A 44 -0.87 -20.65 -2.24
C ALA A 44 -1.83 -20.47 -1.05
N HIS A 45 -2.44 -19.30 -0.90
CA HIS A 45 -3.42 -19.04 0.14
C HIS A 45 -4.66 -19.92 -0.03
N THR A 46 -5.15 -20.08 -1.25
CA THR A 46 -6.29 -20.95 -1.57
C THR A 46 -5.97 -22.40 -1.23
N GLU A 47 -4.77 -22.88 -1.54
CA GLU A 47 -4.36 -24.26 -1.24
C GLU A 47 -4.22 -24.49 0.27
N LEU A 48 -3.70 -23.53 1.03
CA LEU A 48 -3.68 -23.59 2.50
C LEU A 48 -5.10 -23.75 3.08
N LEU A 49 -6.03 -22.94 2.60
CA LEU A 49 -7.43 -22.99 3.04
C LEU A 49 -8.09 -24.32 2.63
N ARG A 50 -7.84 -24.81 1.41
CA ARG A 50 -8.34 -26.11 0.95
C ARG A 50 -7.86 -27.24 1.85
N GLN A 51 -6.57 -27.29 2.16
CA GLN A 51 -6.00 -28.31 3.03
C GLN A 51 -6.57 -28.23 4.44
N GLU A 52 -6.79 -27.04 4.96
CA GLU A 52 -7.45 -26.84 6.26
C GLU A 52 -8.90 -27.35 6.23
N ALA A 53 -9.65 -27.09 5.16
CA ALA A 53 -11.01 -27.60 4.99
C ALA A 53 -11.04 -29.15 4.91
N VAL A 54 -10.06 -29.75 4.25
CA VAL A 54 -9.88 -31.22 4.25
C VAL A 54 -9.57 -31.74 5.67
N ARG A 55 -8.65 -31.08 6.38
CA ARG A 55 -8.31 -31.45 7.77
C ARG A 55 -9.51 -31.39 8.71
N GLN A 56 -10.41 -30.43 8.51
CA GLN A 56 -11.68 -30.31 9.27
C GLN A 56 -12.77 -31.22 8.78
N GLY A 57 -12.56 -31.99 7.71
CA GLY A 57 -13.58 -32.88 7.13
C GLY A 57 -14.68 -32.16 6.34
N LEU A 58 -14.47 -30.91 5.98
CA LEU A 58 -15.42 -30.11 5.20
C LEU A 58 -15.28 -30.35 3.68
N LEU A 59 -14.10 -30.76 3.23
CA LEU A 59 -13.83 -31.19 1.86
C LEU A 59 -13.23 -32.60 1.86
N ALA A 60 -13.47 -33.34 0.78
CA ALA A 60 -12.89 -34.67 0.58
C ALA A 60 -11.37 -34.55 0.32
N ASP A 61 -10.60 -35.47 0.91
CA ASP A 61 -9.20 -35.62 0.63
C ASP A 61 -8.99 -36.43 -0.66
N THR A 62 -8.52 -35.76 -1.70
CA THR A 62 -8.25 -36.32 -3.02
C THR A 62 -6.77 -36.60 -3.26
N HIS A 63 -5.91 -36.28 -2.29
CA HIS A 63 -4.43 -36.40 -2.41
C HIS A 63 -3.88 -35.87 -3.75
N PRO A 64 -4.16 -34.63 -4.15
CA PRO A 64 -3.76 -34.13 -5.45
C PRO A 64 -2.24 -33.92 -5.52
N GLU A 65 -1.63 -34.23 -6.67
CA GLU A 65 -0.21 -33.89 -6.92
C GLU A 65 -0.01 -32.39 -7.12
N HIS A 66 -1.02 -31.70 -7.66
CA HIS A 66 -1.04 -30.26 -7.90
C HIS A 66 -2.27 -29.61 -7.28
N ALA A 67 -2.14 -28.36 -6.86
CA ALA A 67 -3.25 -27.59 -6.30
C ALA A 67 -4.41 -27.55 -7.33
N PRO A 68 -5.55 -28.17 -7.02
CA PRO A 68 -6.66 -28.27 -7.95
C PRO A 68 -7.41 -26.94 -8.04
N PRO A 69 -7.99 -26.62 -9.20
CA PRO A 69 -8.96 -25.53 -9.27
C PRO A 69 -10.18 -25.89 -8.43
N LEU A 70 -10.71 -24.91 -7.70
CA LEU A 70 -11.91 -25.10 -6.89
C LEU A 70 -13.16 -24.74 -7.71
N ASP A 71 -14.18 -25.54 -7.59
CA ASP A 71 -15.52 -25.21 -8.07
C ASP A 71 -16.21 -24.22 -7.11
N GLU A 72 -17.40 -23.75 -7.49
CA GLU A 72 -18.15 -22.76 -6.71
C GLU A 72 -18.58 -23.29 -5.33
N ALA A 73 -19.01 -24.55 -5.27
CA ALA A 73 -19.41 -25.17 -4.01
C ALA A 73 -18.23 -25.31 -3.04
N GLN A 74 -17.06 -25.67 -3.54
CA GLN A 74 -15.83 -25.76 -2.75
C GLN A 74 -15.40 -24.37 -2.25
N ARG A 75 -15.48 -23.32 -3.08
CA ARG A 75 -15.20 -21.96 -2.66
C ARG A 75 -16.12 -21.50 -1.53
N GLN A 76 -17.41 -21.78 -1.63
CA GLN A 76 -18.37 -21.47 -0.57
C GLN A 76 -18.06 -22.20 0.74
N VAL A 77 -17.58 -23.44 0.67
CA VAL A 77 -17.13 -24.17 1.87
C VAL A 77 -15.95 -23.46 2.52
N LEU A 78 -14.96 -23.00 1.74
CA LEU A 78 -13.83 -22.24 2.28
C LEU A 78 -14.27 -20.92 2.91
N GLU A 79 -15.16 -20.19 2.26
CA GLU A 79 -15.71 -18.93 2.80
C GLU A 79 -16.40 -19.15 4.14
N GLN A 80 -17.27 -20.15 4.22
CA GLN A 80 -17.98 -20.51 5.48
C GLN A 80 -17.01 -20.94 6.57
N MET A 81 -15.98 -21.71 6.23
CA MET A 81 -14.93 -22.12 7.18
C MET A 81 -14.18 -20.91 7.73
N VAL A 82 -13.77 -19.98 6.86
CA VAL A 82 -13.09 -18.77 7.25
C VAL A 82 -14.01 -17.88 8.08
N ASP A 83 -15.26 -17.71 7.70
CA ASP A 83 -16.25 -16.94 8.46
C ASP A 83 -16.47 -17.50 9.86
N ALA A 84 -16.49 -18.80 10.00
CA ALA A 84 -16.60 -19.47 11.32
C ALA A 84 -15.33 -19.33 12.16
N ALA A 85 -14.14 -19.33 11.53
CA ALA A 85 -12.85 -19.20 12.21
C ALA A 85 -12.53 -17.74 12.61
N VAL A 86 -13.02 -16.75 11.85
CA VAL A 86 -12.72 -15.33 11.99
C VAL A 86 -13.91 -14.58 12.58
N VAL A 87 -14.45 -15.07 13.68
CA VAL A 87 -15.49 -14.38 14.43
C VAL A 87 -14.88 -13.26 15.27
N THR A 88 -15.35 -12.03 15.06
CA THR A 88 -14.91 -10.87 15.83
C THR A 88 -16.12 -10.21 16.50
N PRO A 89 -15.98 -9.72 17.76
CA PRO A 89 -17.05 -9.00 18.41
C PRO A 89 -17.30 -7.66 17.71
N ALA A 90 -18.56 -7.22 17.67
CA ALA A 90 -18.91 -5.87 17.25
C ALA A 90 -18.30 -4.86 18.22
N PRO A 91 -17.83 -3.68 17.73
CA PRO A 91 -17.30 -2.64 18.58
C PRO A 91 -18.42 -2.07 19.46
N ASP A 92 -18.18 -1.98 20.77
CA ASP A 92 -19.09 -1.33 21.69
C ASP A 92 -19.09 0.21 21.54
N LEU A 93 -20.06 0.87 22.12
CA LEU A 93 -20.21 2.33 22.04
C LEU A 93 -18.94 3.03 22.54
N ALA A 94 -18.39 2.61 23.67
CA ALA A 94 -17.20 3.22 24.25
C ALA A 94 -15.96 3.09 23.33
N ALA A 95 -15.83 1.96 22.61
CA ALA A 95 -14.78 1.79 21.63
C ALA A 95 -14.97 2.72 20.41
N GLN A 96 -16.21 2.89 19.96
CA GLN A 96 -16.55 3.79 18.86
C GLN A 96 -16.27 5.27 19.22
N GLU A 97 -16.63 5.69 20.42
CA GLU A 97 -16.35 7.04 20.92
C GLU A 97 -14.85 7.31 21.05
N ARG A 98 -14.07 6.33 21.56
CA ARG A 98 -12.59 6.44 21.60
C ARG A 98 -12.00 6.54 20.20
N TYR A 99 -12.51 5.75 19.26
CA TYR A 99 -12.06 5.81 17.86
C TYR A 99 -12.34 7.19 17.27
N TYR A 100 -13.54 7.73 17.44
CA TYR A 100 -13.89 9.06 17.00
C TYR A 100 -12.99 10.13 17.62
N ALA A 101 -12.77 10.08 18.93
CA ALA A 101 -11.93 11.05 19.63
C ALA A 101 -10.47 11.04 19.13
N ALA A 102 -9.93 9.84 18.86
CA ALA A 102 -8.56 9.67 18.35
C ALA A 102 -8.41 10.09 16.87
N ASN A 103 -9.51 10.08 16.10
CA ASN A 103 -9.49 10.30 14.66
C ASN A 103 -10.34 11.51 14.22
N LYS A 104 -10.55 12.49 15.09
CA LYS A 104 -11.44 13.65 14.82
C LYS A 104 -11.16 14.34 13.50
N LEU A 105 -9.90 14.48 13.12
CA LEU A 105 -9.51 15.16 11.88
C LEU A 105 -10.00 14.44 10.62
N HIS A 106 -10.27 13.13 10.69
CA HIS A 106 -10.84 12.35 9.60
C HIS A 106 -12.34 12.58 9.39
N PHE A 107 -13.02 13.19 10.39
CA PHE A 107 -14.46 13.46 10.38
C PHE A 107 -14.76 14.95 10.18
N ILE A 108 -13.93 15.62 9.39
CA ILE A 108 -14.14 16.99 8.94
C ILE A 108 -14.55 16.96 7.47
N THR A 109 -15.65 17.61 7.12
CA THR A 109 -16.15 17.71 5.75
C THR A 109 -15.93 19.12 5.19
N GLY A 110 -15.65 19.18 3.87
CA GLY A 110 -15.48 20.45 3.17
C GLY A 110 -14.15 21.16 3.45
N GLN A 111 -13.21 20.53 4.16
CA GLN A 111 -11.86 21.07 4.30
C GLN A 111 -11.12 21.00 2.97
N ALA A 112 -10.34 22.02 2.67
CA ALA A 112 -9.50 22.06 1.46
C ALA A 112 -8.29 22.94 1.69
N LEU A 113 -7.23 22.66 0.94
CA LEU A 113 -6.03 23.47 0.87
C LEU A 113 -5.80 23.91 -0.57
N HIS A 114 -5.48 25.18 -0.78
CA HIS A 114 -4.93 25.66 -2.04
C HIS A 114 -3.43 25.47 -1.98
N VAL A 115 -2.89 24.59 -2.83
CA VAL A 115 -1.49 24.17 -2.76
C VAL A 115 -0.81 24.21 -4.11
N ARG A 116 0.50 24.36 -4.06
CA ARG A 116 1.42 24.04 -5.16
C ARG A 116 2.51 23.11 -4.65
N HIS A 117 3.11 22.34 -5.55
CA HIS A 117 4.14 21.39 -5.16
C HIS A 117 5.27 21.25 -6.18
N ILE A 118 6.38 20.71 -5.72
CA ILE A 118 7.51 20.25 -6.53
C ILE A 118 7.70 18.78 -6.26
N LEU A 119 7.55 17.94 -7.27
CA LEU A 119 7.73 16.49 -7.16
C LEU A 119 9.11 16.09 -7.67
N PHE A 120 9.87 15.43 -6.82
CA PHE A 120 11.09 14.70 -7.17
C PHE A 120 10.75 13.22 -7.27
N ALA A 121 10.45 12.75 -8.48
CA ALA A 121 9.94 11.40 -8.70
C ALA A 121 11.02 10.33 -8.49
N VAL A 122 10.69 9.29 -7.73
CA VAL A 122 11.50 8.08 -7.62
C VAL A 122 11.07 7.11 -8.71
N THR A 123 11.97 6.89 -9.68
CA THR A 123 11.78 5.95 -10.79
C THR A 123 12.84 4.86 -10.75
N PRO A 124 12.62 3.70 -11.41
CA PRO A 124 13.64 2.66 -11.47
C PRO A 124 14.99 3.18 -11.96
N GLY A 125 16.06 2.85 -11.23
CA GLY A 125 17.44 3.27 -11.57
C GLY A 125 17.86 4.64 -11.03
N VAL A 126 16.98 5.39 -10.37
CA VAL A 126 17.32 6.66 -9.72
C VAL A 126 18.09 6.41 -8.41
N ASP A 127 19.17 7.16 -8.20
CA ASP A 127 19.83 7.24 -6.90
C ASP A 127 18.96 8.06 -5.93
N VAL A 128 18.18 7.35 -5.11
CA VAL A 128 17.22 7.95 -4.16
C VAL A 128 17.90 8.90 -3.18
N HIS A 129 19.14 8.59 -2.76
CA HIS A 129 19.87 9.41 -1.81
C HIS A 129 20.25 10.78 -2.41
N LYS A 130 20.78 10.78 -3.62
CA LYS A 130 21.09 12.03 -4.36
C LYS A 130 19.83 12.83 -4.67
N LEU A 131 18.73 12.14 -4.99
CA LEU A 131 17.45 12.79 -5.25
C LEU A 131 16.92 13.47 -3.98
N ALA A 132 16.99 12.80 -2.83
CA ALA A 132 16.61 13.37 -1.54
C ALA A 132 17.45 14.61 -1.19
N GLN A 133 18.77 14.56 -1.35
CA GLN A 133 19.67 15.70 -1.13
C GLN A 133 19.31 16.90 -2.03
N ARG A 134 18.97 16.64 -3.29
CA ARG A 134 18.54 17.68 -4.22
C ARG A 134 17.21 18.31 -3.79
N ALA A 135 16.27 17.51 -3.33
CA ALA A 135 14.99 17.96 -2.80
C ALA A 135 15.16 18.79 -1.51
N GLU A 136 16.02 18.33 -0.60
CA GLU A 136 16.34 19.06 0.64
C GLU A 136 17.01 20.41 0.34
N THR A 137 17.92 20.47 -0.62
CA THR A 137 18.57 21.73 -1.04
C THR A 137 17.54 22.72 -1.56
N ALA A 138 16.59 22.27 -2.39
CA ALA A 138 15.51 23.12 -2.89
C ALA A 138 14.56 23.58 -1.77
N LEU A 139 14.24 22.69 -0.81
CA LEU A 139 13.43 23.04 0.35
C LEU A 139 14.11 24.12 1.22
N LEU A 140 15.41 23.98 1.46
CA LEU A 140 16.19 24.97 2.21
C LEU A 140 16.23 26.33 1.50
N ASP A 141 16.38 26.36 0.18
CA ASP A 141 16.31 27.59 -0.60
C ASP A 141 14.95 28.28 -0.42
N LEU A 142 13.85 27.53 -0.46
CA LEU A 142 12.49 28.04 -0.30
C LEU A 142 12.12 28.40 1.14
N SER A 143 12.86 27.90 2.12
CA SER A 143 12.61 28.14 3.55
C SER A 143 13.33 29.40 4.09
N ARG A 144 14.09 30.10 3.27
CA ARG A 144 14.80 31.32 3.65
C ARG A 144 13.82 32.47 3.89
N LYS A 145 14.21 33.42 4.74
CA LYS A 145 13.36 34.58 5.06
C LYS A 145 13.22 35.57 3.90
N ASP A 146 14.19 35.59 3.00
CA ASP A 146 14.32 36.54 1.89
C ASP A 146 14.05 35.92 0.52
N VAL A 147 13.19 34.89 0.47
CA VAL A 147 12.84 34.21 -0.77
C VAL A 147 12.09 35.16 -1.71
N PRO A 148 12.56 35.36 -2.96
CA PRO A 148 11.87 36.18 -3.93
C PRO A 148 10.47 35.64 -4.24
N THR A 149 9.52 36.54 -4.46
CA THR A 149 8.18 36.18 -4.97
C THR A 149 8.34 35.48 -6.33
N GLY A 150 7.75 34.32 -6.49
CA GLY A 150 7.89 33.54 -7.73
C GLY A 150 8.98 32.48 -7.71
N ARG A 151 9.89 32.48 -6.72
CA ARG A 151 10.96 31.47 -6.64
C ARG A 151 10.44 30.03 -6.60
N PHE A 152 9.33 29.80 -5.91
CA PHE A 152 8.69 28.47 -5.89
C PHE A 152 8.28 28.03 -7.31
N ALA A 153 7.62 28.91 -8.06
CA ALA A 153 7.18 28.61 -9.42
C ALA A 153 8.37 28.37 -10.38
N GLU A 154 9.47 29.11 -10.20
CA GLU A 154 10.70 28.90 -10.97
C GLU A 154 11.28 27.51 -10.70
N LEU A 155 11.48 27.15 -9.43
CA LEU A 155 11.98 25.84 -9.04
C LEU A 155 11.04 24.71 -9.45
N ALA A 156 9.73 24.91 -9.39
CA ALA A 156 8.77 23.94 -9.87
C ALA A 156 8.93 23.66 -11.36
N ARG A 157 9.10 24.70 -12.19
CA ARG A 157 9.36 24.55 -13.64
C ARG A 157 10.67 23.85 -13.94
N GLU A 158 11.69 24.13 -13.13
CA GLU A 158 13.05 23.60 -13.32
C GLU A 158 13.18 22.15 -12.82
N LEU A 159 12.60 21.82 -11.66
CA LEU A 159 12.94 20.62 -10.91
C LEU A 159 11.81 19.60 -10.82
N SER A 160 10.54 20.02 -10.96
CA SER A 160 9.40 19.15 -10.72
C SER A 160 9.17 18.16 -11.86
N ASN A 161 8.97 16.90 -11.50
CA ASN A 161 8.59 15.84 -12.43
C ASN A 161 7.05 15.69 -12.60
N CYS A 162 6.27 16.57 -11.96
CA CYS A 162 4.83 16.59 -12.11
C CYS A 162 4.42 17.44 -13.32
N PRO A 163 3.37 17.08 -14.09
CA PRO A 163 2.83 17.93 -15.15
C PRO A 163 2.48 19.35 -14.72
N SER A 164 2.10 19.56 -13.45
CA SER A 164 1.87 20.90 -12.88
C SER A 164 3.07 21.83 -12.88
N SER A 165 4.27 21.31 -13.17
CA SER A 165 5.49 22.11 -13.28
C SER A 165 5.35 23.27 -14.27
N ALA A 166 4.65 23.07 -15.37
CA ALA A 166 4.40 24.12 -16.37
C ALA A 166 3.66 25.33 -15.80
N GLU A 167 2.76 25.07 -14.83
CA GLU A 167 1.97 26.08 -14.11
C GLU A 167 2.62 26.49 -12.77
N GLY A 168 3.93 26.29 -12.64
CA GLY A 168 4.65 26.64 -11.40
C GLY A 168 4.34 25.75 -10.21
N GLY A 169 3.89 24.52 -10.46
CA GLY A 169 3.56 23.53 -9.45
C GLY A 169 2.13 23.63 -8.92
N GLU A 170 1.30 24.48 -9.48
CA GLU A 170 -0.07 24.75 -9.03
C GLU A 170 -0.96 23.51 -9.11
N LEU A 171 -1.62 23.16 -8.00
CA LEU A 171 -2.61 22.08 -7.92
C LEU A 171 -4.03 22.60 -7.66
N GLY A 172 -4.16 23.89 -7.33
CA GLY A 172 -5.44 24.47 -6.95
C GLY A 172 -5.92 24.03 -5.57
N TRP A 173 -7.22 24.07 -5.36
CA TRP A 173 -7.86 23.62 -4.13
C TRP A 173 -8.00 22.09 -4.14
N ILE A 174 -7.40 21.44 -3.16
CA ILE A 174 -7.49 19.99 -2.98
C ILE A 174 -8.08 19.65 -1.60
N GLY A 175 -8.89 18.60 -1.57
CA GLY A 175 -9.34 17.95 -0.34
C GLY A 175 -8.47 16.73 0.00
N PRO A 176 -8.71 16.07 1.16
CA PRO A 176 -7.92 14.91 1.58
C PRO A 176 -8.01 13.71 0.64
N HIS A 177 -9.06 13.64 -0.18
CA HIS A 177 -9.28 12.54 -1.14
C HIS A 177 -8.76 12.86 -2.55
N ASP A 178 -8.27 14.07 -2.79
CA ASP A 178 -7.78 14.53 -4.08
C ASP A 178 -6.27 14.36 -4.27
N CYS A 179 -5.59 13.78 -3.30
CA CYS A 179 -4.14 13.57 -3.31
C CYS A 179 -3.76 12.20 -2.75
N ALA A 180 -2.49 11.84 -2.90
CA ALA A 180 -1.98 10.59 -2.32
C ALA A 180 -2.23 10.52 -0.80
N PRO A 181 -2.57 9.34 -0.26
CA PRO A 181 -2.85 9.17 1.18
C PRO A 181 -1.72 9.67 2.09
N GLU A 182 -0.47 9.50 1.67
CA GLU A 182 0.71 9.97 2.41
C GLU A 182 0.75 11.51 2.49
N LEU A 183 0.37 12.17 1.41
CA LEU A 183 0.27 13.63 1.35
C LEU A 183 -0.93 14.12 2.18
N ALA A 184 -2.07 13.44 2.08
CA ALA A 184 -3.25 13.75 2.89
C ALA A 184 -2.97 13.62 4.39
N ASN A 185 -2.27 12.57 4.80
CA ASN A 185 -1.85 12.38 6.19
C ASN A 185 -1.01 13.55 6.71
N GLU A 186 -0.06 14.01 5.92
CA GLU A 186 0.83 15.11 6.33
C GLU A 186 0.11 16.44 6.36
N LEU A 187 -0.76 16.73 5.37
CA LEU A 187 -1.35 18.06 5.20
C LEU A 187 -2.66 18.25 5.98
N PHE A 188 -3.45 17.18 6.19
CA PHE A 188 -4.81 17.28 6.74
C PHE A 188 -4.96 16.62 8.10
N TYR A 189 -4.19 15.57 8.41
CA TYR A 189 -4.45 14.69 9.55
C TYR A 189 -3.41 14.75 10.66
N GLN A 190 -2.46 15.68 10.59
CA GLN A 190 -1.55 15.93 11.70
C GLN A 190 -2.20 16.88 12.72
N SER A 191 -2.28 16.45 13.98
CA SER A 191 -2.83 17.24 15.07
C SER A 191 -1.99 18.49 15.40
N ASP A 192 -0.71 18.43 15.07
CA ASP A 192 0.28 19.45 15.39
C ASP A 192 0.66 20.27 14.14
N SER A 193 -0.32 20.63 13.35
CA SER A 193 -0.11 21.52 12.21
C SER A 193 0.18 22.97 12.68
N GLY A 194 1.21 23.13 13.49
CA GLY A 194 1.76 24.45 13.83
C GLY A 194 2.35 25.19 12.63
N TRP A 195 2.49 24.52 11.49
CA TRP A 195 2.77 25.13 10.21
C TRP A 195 1.45 25.65 9.61
N GLY A 196 1.44 26.90 9.27
CA GLY A 196 0.24 27.57 8.73
C GLY A 196 0.24 27.61 7.22
N MET A 197 0.24 28.83 6.69
CA MET A 197 0.39 29.15 5.29
C MET A 197 1.88 29.14 4.91
N GLY A 198 2.19 28.95 3.63
CA GLY A 198 3.55 28.96 3.11
C GLY A 198 4.13 27.57 2.88
N VAL A 199 5.46 27.52 2.75
CA VAL A 199 6.20 26.29 2.46
C VAL A 199 6.17 25.38 3.67
N HIS A 200 5.74 24.12 3.44
CA HIS A 200 5.77 23.09 4.47
C HIS A 200 7.20 22.80 4.90
N PRO A 201 7.49 22.72 6.21
CA PRO A 201 8.87 22.70 6.71
C PRO A 201 9.63 21.40 6.43
N ARG A 202 8.96 20.36 5.97
CA ARG A 202 9.55 19.03 5.70
C ARG A 202 9.23 18.56 4.29
N LEU A 203 10.10 17.73 3.73
CA LEU A 203 9.75 16.94 2.55
C LEU A 203 8.62 15.96 2.89
N VAL A 204 7.64 15.88 2.03
CA VAL A 204 6.58 14.89 2.16
C VAL A 204 6.94 13.68 1.28
N HIS A 205 7.04 12.52 1.90
CA HIS A 205 7.37 11.28 1.23
C HIS A 205 6.09 10.57 0.81
N THR A 206 5.98 10.27 -0.48
CA THR A 206 4.88 9.49 -1.03
C THR A 206 5.42 8.32 -1.85
N ARG A 207 4.53 7.46 -2.31
CA ARG A 207 4.88 6.39 -3.26
C ARG A 207 5.47 6.91 -4.58
N PHE A 208 5.26 8.17 -4.91
CA PHE A 208 5.77 8.79 -6.13
C PHE A 208 7.17 9.40 -5.98
N GLY A 209 7.57 9.69 -4.74
CA GLY A 209 8.85 10.32 -4.43
C GLY A 209 8.75 11.37 -3.33
N PHE A 210 9.57 12.42 -3.44
CA PHE A 210 9.64 13.51 -2.47
C PHE A 210 8.88 14.72 -2.98
N HIS A 211 8.07 15.33 -2.12
CA HIS A 211 7.33 16.54 -2.44
C HIS A 211 7.77 17.71 -1.55
N ILE A 212 8.00 18.87 -2.17
CA ILE A 212 7.97 20.15 -1.49
C ILE A 212 6.59 20.74 -1.72
N VAL A 213 5.92 21.13 -0.64
CA VAL A 213 4.54 21.65 -0.69
C VAL A 213 4.48 23.04 -0.12
N GLU A 214 3.75 23.93 -0.77
CA GLU A 214 3.40 25.24 -0.26
C GLU A 214 1.88 25.40 -0.18
N VAL A 215 1.41 25.86 0.96
CA VAL A 215 -0.02 26.14 1.20
C VAL A 215 -0.28 27.62 0.96
N LEU A 216 -1.09 27.92 -0.04
CA LEU A 216 -1.49 29.26 -0.44
C LEU A 216 -2.82 29.69 0.17
N GLY A 217 -3.67 28.76 0.53
CA GLY A 217 -4.97 29.00 1.11
C GLY A 217 -5.51 27.79 1.88
N ARG A 218 -6.39 28.06 2.83
CA ARG A 218 -7.01 27.03 3.68
C ARG A 218 -8.50 27.29 3.87
N ARG A 219 -9.29 26.25 3.64
CA ARG A 219 -10.70 26.18 4.07
C ARG A 219 -10.82 25.18 5.20
N LYS A 220 -11.37 25.65 6.34
CA LYS A 220 -11.46 24.86 7.56
C LYS A 220 -12.60 23.91 7.41
N GLY A 221 -13.20 23.30 6.89
CA GLY A 221 -14.37 22.41 6.90
C GLY A 221 -15.19 22.44 8.19
N THR A 222 -16.12 21.55 8.29
CA THR A 222 -17.03 21.40 9.43
C THR A 222 -16.79 20.04 10.09
N GLN A 223 -16.58 20.05 11.41
CA GLN A 223 -16.49 18.82 12.20
C GLN A 223 -17.84 18.12 12.22
N GLN A 224 -17.89 16.87 11.78
CA GLN A 224 -19.08 16.03 11.93
C GLN A 224 -19.20 15.55 13.37
N PRO A 225 -20.39 15.64 14.01
CA PRO A 225 -20.61 15.10 15.34
C PRO A 225 -20.56 13.56 15.30
N PHE A 226 -20.26 12.95 16.45
CA PHE A 226 -20.14 11.50 16.57
C PHE A 226 -21.38 10.75 16.06
N GLU A 227 -22.56 11.24 16.42
CA GLU A 227 -23.84 10.64 16.06
C GLU A 227 -24.07 10.57 14.54
N ALA A 228 -23.51 11.53 13.80
CA ALA A 228 -23.63 11.55 12.33
C ALA A 228 -22.71 10.52 11.66
N VAL A 229 -21.65 10.07 12.31
CA VAL A 229 -20.63 9.17 11.74
C VAL A 229 -20.55 7.83 12.47
N GLN A 230 -21.39 7.61 13.49
CA GLN A 230 -21.34 6.43 14.36
C GLN A 230 -21.43 5.12 13.57
N ASP A 231 -22.39 4.98 12.66
CA ASP A 231 -22.58 3.77 11.87
C ASP A 231 -21.37 3.51 10.94
N HIS A 232 -20.82 4.57 10.37
CA HIS A 232 -19.61 4.47 9.55
C HIS A 232 -18.41 4.02 10.39
N ILE A 233 -18.24 4.57 11.59
CA ILE A 233 -17.18 4.17 12.53
C ILE A 233 -17.34 2.70 12.92
N ALA A 234 -18.54 2.26 13.29
CA ALA A 234 -18.82 0.87 13.66
C ALA A 234 -18.46 -0.09 12.52
N MET A 235 -18.87 0.24 11.30
CA MET A 235 -18.56 -0.55 10.11
C MET A 235 -17.05 -0.59 9.84
N GLN A 236 -16.37 0.54 9.88
CA GLN A 236 -14.93 0.63 9.63
C GLN A 236 -14.12 -0.16 10.69
N MET A 237 -14.47 -0.04 11.97
CA MET A 237 -13.84 -0.80 13.05
C MET A 237 -14.06 -2.31 12.87
N THR A 238 -15.27 -2.72 12.49
CA THR A 238 -15.59 -4.12 12.22
C THR A 238 -14.75 -4.67 11.07
N LEU A 239 -14.62 -3.94 9.96
CA LEU A 239 -13.80 -4.34 8.83
C LEU A 239 -12.32 -4.45 9.20
N GLN A 240 -11.78 -3.49 9.95
CA GLN A 240 -10.39 -3.52 10.41
C GLN A 240 -10.10 -4.69 11.35
N THR A 241 -11.00 -4.95 12.30
CA THR A 241 -10.87 -6.06 13.25
C THR A 241 -10.92 -7.39 12.50
N ARG A 242 -11.87 -7.54 11.57
CA ARG A 242 -12.00 -8.73 10.73
C ARG A 242 -10.77 -8.95 9.86
N ALA A 243 -10.27 -7.91 9.20
CA ALA A 243 -9.05 -7.99 8.40
C ALA A 243 -7.83 -8.42 9.22
N THR A 244 -7.70 -7.92 10.45
CA THR A 244 -6.64 -8.31 11.37
C THR A 244 -6.77 -9.77 11.79
N ALA A 245 -7.97 -10.20 12.15
CA ALA A 245 -8.24 -11.59 12.54
C ALA A 245 -8.00 -12.57 11.38
N LEU A 246 -8.37 -12.19 10.16
CA LEU A 246 -8.09 -12.97 8.96
C LEU A 246 -6.58 -13.13 8.70
N ARG A 247 -5.81 -12.03 8.80
CA ARG A 247 -4.35 -12.10 8.70
C ARG A 247 -3.73 -13.02 9.75
N GLN A 248 -4.21 -12.95 10.99
CA GLN A 248 -3.76 -13.84 12.07
C GLN A 248 -4.10 -15.30 11.78
N TYR A 249 -5.31 -15.58 11.30
CA TYR A 249 -5.71 -16.91 10.90
C TYR A 249 -4.83 -17.48 9.78
N MET A 250 -4.60 -16.71 8.74
CA MET A 250 -3.70 -17.12 7.64
C MET A 250 -2.26 -17.37 8.14
N ARG A 251 -1.73 -16.51 9.03
CA ARG A 251 -0.39 -16.72 9.62
C ARG A 251 -0.30 -18.02 10.42
N LEU A 252 -1.37 -18.39 11.14
CA LEU A 252 -1.42 -19.68 11.83
C LEU A 252 -1.35 -20.85 10.84
N LEU A 253 -2.11 -20.80 9.75
CA LEU A 253 -2.07 -21.84 8.73
C LEU A 253 -0.71 -21.94 8.06
N ILE A 254 -0.09 -20.79 7.72
CA ILE A 254 1.26 -20.75 7.14
C ILE A 254 2.28 -21.35 8.11
N GLY A 255 2.22 -20.99 9.40
CA GLY A 255 3.14 -21.50 10.42
C GLY A 255 3.02 -23.01 10.70
N GLN A 256 1.88 -23.61 10.36
CA GLN A 256 1.66 -25.05 10.48
C GLN A 256 2.01 -25.83 9.20
N ALA A 257 2.20 -25.15 8.09
CA ALA A 257 2.44 -25.75 6.78
C ALA A 257 3.94 -25.84 6.45
N GLN A 258 4.30 -26.84 5.67
CA GLN A 258 5.60 -26.90 5.00
C GLN A 258 5.52 -26.14 3.65
N VAL A 259 6.00 -24.91 3.64
CA VAL A 259 6.06 -24.08 2.45
C VAL A 259 7.45 -24.17 1.84
N GLN A 260 7.54 -24.46 0.54
CA GLN A 260 8.80 -24.52 -0.19
C GLN A 260 8.70 -23.72 -1.49
N GLY A 261 9.79 -23.04 -1.87
CA GLY A 261 9.89 -22.35 -3.15
C GLY A 261 9.16 -21.01 -3.25
N LEU A 262 8.55 -20.52 -2.15
CA LEU A 262 7.94 -19.20 -2.05
C LEU A 262 7.98 -18.68 -0.61
N ASP A 263 7.90 -17.37 -0.44
CA ASP A 263 7.79 -16.70 0.84
C ASP A 263 6.36 -16.17 1.02
N LEU A 264 5.64 -16.68 2.01
CA LEU A 264 4.29 -16.26 2.38
C LEU A 264 4.25 -15.34 3.58
N GLU A 265 5.34 -15.25 4.37
CA GLU A 265 5.36 -14.44 5.60
C GLU A 265 5.47 -12.94 5.32
N GLY A 266 6.11 -12.56 4.20
CA GLY A 266 6.29 -11.17 3.78
C GLY A 266 5.18 -10.62 2.89
N ALA A 267 4.22 -11.44 2.47
CA ALA A 267 3.15 -11.04 1.57
C ALA A 267 1.89 -10.66 2.36
N ASP A 268 1.39 -9.44 2.14
CA ASP A 268 0.04 -9.09 2.58
C ASP A 268 -0.97 -10.00 1.86
N SER A 269 -1.88 -10.62 2.63
CA SER A 269 -2.87 -11.52 2.07
C SER A 269 -3.78 -10.79 1.08
N PRO A 270 -3.95 -11.27 -0.17
CA PRO A 270 -4.86 -10.68 -1.15
C PRO A 270 -6.34 -10.72 -0.73
N LEU A 271 -6.67 -11.46 0.33
CA LEU A 271 -8.02 -11.53 0.89
C LEU A 271 -8.41 -10.31 1.74
N VAL A 272 -7.56 -9.30 1.84
CA VAL A 272 -7.70 -8.11 2.69
C VAL A 272 -7.74 -6.81 1.86
N GLN A 273 -8.18 -6.86 0.62
CA GLN A 273 -8.46 -5.66 -0.17
C GLN A 273 -9.91 -5.22 -0.04
#